data_2331666523f58a0179b253f18f82d04c
#
_entry.id   2331666523f58a0179b253f18f82d04c
#
_cell.length_a   1.000
_cell.length_b   1.000
_cell.length_c   1.000
_cell.angle_alpha   90.00
_cell.angle_beta   90.00
_cell.angle_gamma   90.00
#
_symmetry.space_group_name_H-M   'P 1'
#
loop_
_entity.id
_entity.type
_entity.pdbx_description
1 polymer ?
#
loop_
_entity_poly.entity_id
_entity_poly.type
_entity_poly.pdbx_seq_one_letter_code
_entity_poly.pdbx_strand_id
1 'polypeptide(L)'
;MSFLWEDRAWEDYLYWQVQDKETLKRINALVKDACRTPFSGLGKPEPLRGNLSGYWSRRINEEDRLIYLYENGQLKIIACRGHYED
;
A
#
# COMPACT_ATOMS: atom_id res chain seq x y z
N MET A 1 -11.94 5.15 -10.64
CA MET A 1 -10.60 4.54 -10.41
C MET A 1 -10.74 3.05 -10.18
N SER A 2 -9.84 2.27 -10.75
CA SER A 2 -9.84 0.83 -10.52
C SER A 2 -8.66 0.40 -9.65
N PHE A 3 -8.83 -0.72 -8.98
CA PHE A 3 -7.79 -1.32 -8.14
C PHE A 3 -7.33 -2.62 -8.75
N LEU A 4 -6.05 -2.92 -8.56
CA LEU A 4 -5.53 -4.24 -8.86
C LEU A 4 -4.70 -4.67 -7.64
N TRP A 5 -4.99 -5.85 -7.10
CA TRP A 5 -4.21 -6.42 -6.02
C TRP A 5 -3.35 -7.53 -6.59
N GLU A 6 -2.02 -7.36 -6.49
CA GLU A 6 -1.13 -8.46 -6.85
C GLU A 6 -1.35 -9.60 -5.88
N ASP A 7 -1.01 -10.82 -6.30
CA ASP A 7 -1.23 -12.01 -5.47
C ASP A 7 -0.65 -11.85 -4.07
N ARG A 8 0.56 -11.35 -3.96
CA ARG A 8 1.21 -11.12 -2.69
C ARG A 8 0.42 -10.15 -1.82
N ALA A 9 -0.03 -9.07 -2.42
CA ALA A 9 -0.78 -8.06 -1.69
C ALA A 9 -2.09 -8.61 -1.16
N TRP A 10 -2.76 -9.42 -1.97
CA TRP A 10 -4.01 -10.04 -1.55
C TRP A 10 -3.79 -11.00 -0.38
N GLU A 11 -2.71 -11.80 -0.43
CA GLU A 11 -2.37 -12.69 0.67
C GLU A 11 -2.04 -11.90 1.94
N ASP A 12 -1.33 -10.78 1.81
CA ASP A 12 -1.03 -9.91 2.95
C ASP A 12 -2.33 -9.38 3.57
N TYR A 13 -3.26 -8.97 2.72
CA TYR A 13 -4.53 -8.44 3.16
C TYR A 13 -5.34 -9.48 3.93
N LEU A 14 -5.37 -10.71 3.42
CA LEU A 14 -6.06 -11.82 4.09
C LEU A 14 -5.41 -12.15 5.44
N TYR A 15 -4.08 -12.04 5.52
CA TYR A 15 -3.36 -12.23 6.77
C TYR A 15 -3.87 -11.26 7.84
N TRP A 16 -3.96 -9.99 7.50
CA TRP A 16 -4.43 -8.98 8.45
C TRP A 16 -5.89 -9.18 8.84
N GLN A 17 -6.70 -9.67 7.93
CA GLN A 17 -8.11 -9.93 8.19
C GLN A 17 -8.28 -10.92 9.34
N VAL A 18 -7.36 -11.86 9.47
CA VAL A 18 -7.37 -12.86 10.53
C VAL A 18 -6.62 -12.39 11.77
N GLN A 19 -5.46 -11.76 11.57
CA GLN A 19 -4.52 -11.49 12.65
C GLN A 19 -4.75 -10.17 13.38
N ASP A 20 -5.18 -9.12 12.68
CA ASP A 20 -5.27 -7.79 13.30
C ASP A 20 -6.23 -6.89 12.54
N LYS A 21 -7.45 -6.79 13.04
CA LYS A 21 -8.49 -6.01 12.38
C LYS A 21 -8.23 -4.49 12.42
N GLU A 22 -7.50 -4.01 13.40
CA GLU A 22 -7.16 -2.60 13.46
C GLU A 22 -6.16 -2.24 12.36
N THR A 23 -5.20 -3.12 12.12
CA THR A 23 -4.26 -2.94 11.00
C THR A 23 -5.01 -3.00 9.68
N LEU A 24 -5.98 -3.90 9.57
CA LEU A 24 -6.79 -4.00 8.35
C LEU A 24 -7.54 -2.68 8.09
N LYS A 25 -8.13 -2.08 9.12
CA LYS A 25 -8.81 -0.79 8.99
C LYS A 25 -7.86 0.29 8.52
N ARG A 26 -6.65 0.29 9.05
CA ARG A 26 -5.64 1.26 8.64
C ARG A 26 -5.29 1.10 7.17
N ILE A 27 -5.10 -0.15 6.72
CA ILE A 27 -4.82 -0.44 5.32
C ILE A 27 -5.97 0.04 4.43
N ASN A 28 -7.22 -0.24 4.83
CA ASN A 28 -8.38 0.21 4.07
C ASN A 28 -8.40 1.72 3.93
N ALA A 29 -8.08 2.45 5.00
CA ALA A 29 -8.04 3.90 4.97
C ALA A 29 -6.93 4.40 4.04
N LEU A 30 -5.76 3.77 4.08
CA LEU A 30 -4.64 4.15 3.23
C LEU A 30 -4.94 3.91 1.75
N VAL A 31 -5.55 2.77 1.43
CA VAL A 31 -5.92 2.45 0.06
C VAL A 31 -6.94 3.46 -0.47
N LYS A 32 -7.94 3.76 0.33
CA LYS A 32 -8.97 4.73 -0.05
C LYS A 32 -8.35 6.10 -0.28
N ASP A 33 -7.45 6.52 0.60
CA ASP A 33 -6.79 7.81 0.47
C ASP A 33 -5.88 7.86 -0.76
N ALA A 34 -5.15 6.77 -1.03
CA ALA A 34 -4.28 6.69 -2.21
C ALA A 34 -5.07 6.78 -3.51
N CYS A 35 -6.30 6.30 -3.52
CA CYS A 35 -7.16 6.44 -4.69
C CYS A 35 -7.50 7.89 -4.99
N ARG A 36 -7.69 8.68 -3.94
CA ARG A 36 -8.03 10.09 -4.11
C ARG A 36 -6.80 10.93 -4.41
N THR A 37 -5.72 10.69 -3.68
CA THR A 37 -4.49 11.48 -3.78
C THR A 37 -3.30 10.52 -3.76
N PRO A 38 -2.93 9.96 -4.93
CA PRO A 38 -1.90 8.91 -4.97
C PRO A 38 -0.53 9.30 -4.42
N PHE A 39 -0.20 10.58 -4.44
CA PHE A 39 1.14 11.03 -4.09
C PHE A 39 1.20 11.91 -2.85
N SER A 40 0.11 12.01 -2.12
CA SER A 40 0.05 12.81 -0.90
C SER A 40 -1.02 12.25 0.04
N GLY A 41 -1.01 12.70 1.28
CA GLY A 41 -2.05 12.33 2.24
C GLY A 41 -1.57 11.42 3.36
N LEU A 42 -2.42 10.50 3.76
CA LEU A 42 -2.19 9.65 4.93
C LEU A 42 -1.00 8.71 4.78
N GLY A 43 -0.31 8.47 5.89
CA GLY A 43 0.73 7.45 5.93
C GLY A 43 2.07 7.89 5.37
N LYS A 44 2.27 9.18 5.20
CA LYS A 44 3.54 9.74 4.70
C LYS A 44 3.96 9.10 3.40
N PRO A 45 3.16 9.25 2.33
CA PRO A 45 3.52 8.64 1.05
C PRO A 45 4.85 9.17 0.54
N GLU A 46 5.70 8.25 0.09
CA GLU A 46 6.99 8.63 -0.48
C GLU A 46 7.36 7.69 -1.62
N PRO A 47 8.05 8.25 -2.64
CA PRO A 47 8.48 7.43 -3.76
C PRO A 47 9.65 6.54 -3.38
N LEU A 48 9.65 5.33 -3.90
CA LEU A 48 10.74 4.40 -3.70
C LEU A 48 11.81 4.59 -4.78
N ARG A 49 12.99 4.05 -4.53
CA ARG A 49 14.14 4.23 -5.41
C ARG A 49 14.70 2.89 -5.87
N GLY A 50 15.74 2.95 -6.69
CA GLY A 50 16.44 1.77 -7.14
C GLY A 50 15.55 0.83 -7.92
N ASN A 51 15.54 -0.43 -7.56
CA ASN A 51 14.72 -1.44 -8.23
C ASN A 51 13.24 -1.20 -8.09
N LEU A 52 12.85 -0.38 -7.12
CA LEU A 52 11.44 -0.07 -6.86
C LEU A 52 11.06 1.33 -7.34
N SER A 53 11.90 1.92 -8.20
CA SER A 53 11.60 3.22 -8.77
C SER A 53 10.26 3.19 -9.50
N GLY A 54 9.42 4.18 -9.24
CA GLY A 54 8.07 4.24 -9.80
C GLY A 54 7.01 3.78 -8.82
N TYR A 55 7.39 3.01 -7.82
CA TYR A 55 6.47 2.60 -6.77
C TYR A 55 6.50 3.60 -5.62
N TRP A 56 5.45 3.55 -4.81
CA TRP A 56 5.28 4.41 -3.65
C TRP A 56 5.01 3.57 -2.42
N SER A 57 5.34 4.12 -1.24
CA SER A 57 5.01 3.46 0.02
C SER A 57 4.25 4.40 0.94
N ARG A 58 3.39 3.82 1.76
CA ARG A 58 2.74 4.53 2.87
C ARG A 58 2.92 3.70 4.12
N ARG A 59 3.03 4.37 5.24
CA ARG A 59 3.21 3.69 6.53
C ARG A 59 1.89 3.16 7.05
N ILE A 60 1.85 1.84 7.27
CA ILE A 60 0.72 1.21 7.94
C ILE A 60 0.95 1.35 9.46
N ASN A 61 2.15 1.00 9.89
CA ASN A 61 2.64 1.16 11.25
C ASN A 61 4.16 1.27 11.18
N GLU A 62 4.88 1.08 12.28
CA GLU A 62 6.33 1.22 12.26
C GLU A 62 7.03 0.16 11.43
N GLU A 63 6.45 -1.03 11.32
CA GLU A 63 7.09 -2.17 10.65
C GLU A 63 6.55 -2.45 9.26
N ASP A 64 5.30 -2.11 9.01
CA ASP A 64 4.63 -2.52 7.78
C ASP A 64 4.33 -1.35 6.87
N ARG A 65 4.45 -1.61 5.57
CA ARG A 65 4.22 -0.58 4.55
C ARG A 65 3.23 -1.07 3.52
N LEU A 66 2.45 -0.13 3.00
CA LEU A 66 1.63 -0.34 1.82
C LEU A 66 2.46 0.09 0.62
N ILE A 67 2.72 -0.83 -0.29
CA ILE A 67 3.50 -0.56 -1.49
C ILE A 67 2.55 -0.59 -2.67
N TYR A 68 2.59 0.44 -3.50
CA TYR A 68 1.66 0.55 -4.61
C TYR A 68 2.25 1.32 -5.79
N LEU A 69 1.60 1.18 -6.92
CA LEU A 69 1.92 1.88 -8.15
C LEU A 69 0.63 2.52 -8.65
N TYR A 70 0.70 3.78 -9.05
CA TYR A 70 -0.43 4.44 -9.65
C TYR A 70 -0.08 4.83 -11.08
N GLU A 71 -0.88 4.36 -12.03
CA GLU A 71 -0.71 4.78 -13.42
C GLU A 71 -2.00 4.56 -14.18
N ASN A 72 -2.26 5.46 -15.10
CA ASN A 72 -3.42 5.38 -16.00
C ASN A 72 -4.76 5.19 -15.28
N GLY A 73 -4.92 5.85 -14.14
CA GLY A 73 -6.16 5.76 -13.38
C GLY A 73 -6.35 4.47 -12.62
N GLN A 74 -5.31 3.65 -12.52
CA GLN A 74 -5.36 2.39 -11.79
C GLN A 74 -4.39 2.41 -10.63
N LEU A 75 -4.85 1.97 -9.47
CA LEU A 75 -4.00 1.78 -8.30
C LEU A 75 -3.69 0.30 -8.20
N LYS A 76 -2.41 -0.04 -8.34
CA LYS A 76 -1.94 -1.42 -8.24
C LYS A 76 -1.27 -1.60 -6.88
N ILE A 77 -1.78 -2.50 -6.05
CA ILE A 77 -1.25 -2.75 -4.72
C ILE A 77 -0.33 -3.95 -4.77
N ILE A 78 0.93 -3.73 -4.38
CA ILE A 78 2.00 -4.71 -4.53
C ILE A 78 2.18 -5.52 -3.26
N ALA A 79 2.06 -4.86 -2.10
CA ALA A 79 2.24 -5.50 -0.81
C ALA A 79 1.64 -4.62 0.27
N CYS A 80 1.24 -5.22 1.37
CA CYS A 80 0.78 -4.46 2.54
C CYS A 80 1.22 -5.11 3.84
N ARG A 81 2.36 -5.76 3.82
CA ARG A 81 2.96 -6.35 5.00
C ARG A 81 4.47 -6.39 4.79
N GLY A 82 5.22 -6.00 5.82
CA GLY A 82 6.66 -5.97 5.75
C GLY A 82 7.20 -4.59 5.42
N HIS A 83 8.51 -4.48 5.40
CA HIS A 83 9.21 -3.23 5.22
C HIS A 83 10.11 -3.33 3.99
N TYR A 84 10.00 -2.34 3.11
CA TYR A 84 10.80 -2.29 1.89
C TYR A 84 11.79 -1.14 1.98
N GLU A 85 13.03 -1.42 1.65
CA GLU A 85 14.08 -0.41 1.57
C GLU A 85 14.66 -0.37 0.17
N ASP A 86 15.05 0.82 -0.24
CA ASP A 86 15.64 1.04 -1.55
C ASP A 86 17.12 0.63 -1.57
#